data_40aa1da427c5a618cf473e05870bddf9
#
_entry.id   40aa1da427c5a618cf473e05870bddf9
#
_cell.length_a   1.000
_cell.length_b   1.000
_cell.length_c   1.000
_cell.angle_alpha   90.00
_cell.angle_beta   90.00
_cell.angle_gamma   90.00
#
_symmetry.space_group_name_H-M   'P 1'
#
loop_
_entity.id
_entity.type
_entity.pdbx_description
1 polymer ?
#
loop_
_entity_poly.entity_id
_entity_poly.type
_entity_poly.pdbx_seq_one_letter_code
_entity_poly.pdbx_strand_id
1 'polypeptide(L)'
;VAMMLRTLMLQPASPDDRNHELREILYFLPVSDAEKEAFEQRFGVSLMNTYGSTESIGWVLTDPPTGARRWPSVGRAGLGYEVRITREDGTQADPGEVGEIQVRGVRGRTIMKEYFNDPEATARTFTEDGWLKTGDKGYVDEDGWFFFVDRKVNMIKRAGENISTTELENVLAGHPRIAEAAVIGVADPIRDQAVKAFVLPAAGARITEEEVLAYCEEHMAGFKVPSYVEIVDSFPRTCSMKIEKKLLQ
;
A
#
# COMPACT_ATOMS: atom_id res chain seq x y z
N VAL A 1 4.00 1.86 -11.83
CA VAL A 1 4.38 0.98 -10.70
C VAL A 1 5.57 1.62 -9.99
N ALA A 2 5.59 1.65 -8.65
CA ALA A 2 6.67 2.30 -7.87
C ALA A 2 8.08 1.85 -8.28
N MET A 3 8.28 0.56 -8.59
CA MET A 3 9.56 0.05 -9.10
C MET A 3 10.02 0.77 -10.38
N MET A 4 9.13 1.06 -11.32
CA MET A 4 9.49 1.79 -12.54
C MET A 4 9.92 3.23 -12.24
N LEU A 5 9.21 3.91 -11.33
CA LEU A 5 9.57 5.26 -10.89
C LEU A 5 10.98 5.24 -10.27
N ARG A 6 11.23 4.30 -9.35
CA ARG A 6 12.55 4.14 -8.69
C ARG A 6 13.64 3.79 -9.69
N THR A 7 13.38 2.89 -10.65
CA THR A 7 14.35 2.54 -11.70
C THR A 7 14.73 3.74 -12.54
N LEU A 8 13.76 4.58 -12.92
CA LEU A 8 14.04 5.83 -13.64
C LEU A 8 14.84 6.82 -12.80
N MET A 9 14.52 6.95 -11.50
CA MET A 9 15.26 7.83 -10.59
C MET A 9 16.72 7.40 -10.38
N LEU A 10 17.01 6.10 -10.48
CA LEU A 10 18.40 5.57 -10.38
C LEU A 10 19.25 5.87 -11.64
N GLN A 11 18.63 6.23 -12.76
CA GLN A 11 19.41 6.59 -13.95
C GLN A 11 20.09 7.96 -13.73
N PRO A 12 21.29 8.18 -14.31
CA PRO A 12 21.91 9.50 -14.28
C PRO A 12 20.95 10.58 -14.77
N ALA A 13 20.92 11.72 -14.08
CA ALA A 13 20.12 12.86 -14.54
C ALA A 13 20.64 13.38 -15.88
N SER A 14 19.70 13.71 -16.78
CA SER A 14 19.99 14.22 -18.12
C SER A 14 19.23 15.54 -18.38
N PRO A 15 19.81 16.45 -19.17
CA PRO A 15 19.08 17.62 -19.66
C PRO A 15 17.79 17.25 -20.43
N ASP A 16 17.76 16.02 -20.97
CA ASP A 16 16.63 15.52 -21.75
C ASP A 16 15.54 14.87 -20.88
N ASP A 17 15.69 14.77 -19.57
CA ASP A 17 14.71 14.19 -18.67
C ASP A 17 13.32 14.86 -18.77
N ARG A 18 13.27 16.10 -19.26
CA ARG A 18 12.03 16.86 -19.52
C ARG A 18 11.68 17.02 -20.99
N ASN A 19 12.48 16.43 -21.88
CA ASN A 19 12.25 16.51 -23.33
C ASN A 19 11.24 15.45 -23.79
N HIS A 20 9.99 15.59 -23.35
CA HIS A 20 8.86 14.70 -23.67
C HIS A 20 7.54 15.47 -23.58
N GLU A 21 6.46 14.88 -24.10
CA GLU A 21 5.12 15.46 -24.09
C GLU A 21 4.22 14.88 -22.97
N LEU A 22 4.77 14.07 -22.04
CA LEU A 22 4.03 13.52 -20.92
C LEU A 22 3.63 14.64 -19.96
N ARG A 23 2.36 14.69 -19.58
CA ARG A 23 1.83 15.62 -18.59
C ARG A 23 1.61 14.95 -17.25
N GLU A 24 1.16 13.70 -17.28
CA GLU A 24 0.70 12.96 -16.14
C GLU A 24 1.09 11.49 -16.26
N ILE A 25 1.39 10.87 -15.14
CA ILE A 25 1.68 9.44 -15.05
C ILE A 25 0.76 8.83 -13.99
N LEU A 26 -0.08 7.88 -14.42
CA LEU A 26 -0.85 7.08 -13.48
C LEU A 26 0.05 6.07 -12.78
N TYR A 27 -0.03 6.04 -11.47
CA TYR A 27 0.70 5.08 -10.68
C TYR A 27 -0.19 4.46 -9.59
N PHE A 28 0.24 3.36 -9.07
CA PHE A 28 -0.35 2.66 -7.94
C PHE A 28 0.78 2.00 -7.15
N LEU A 29 0.52 1.69 -5.90
CA LEU A 29 1.45 1.26 -4.87
C LEU A 29 2.13 2.44 -4.15
N PRO A 30 2.57 2.21 -2.88
CA PRO A 30 3.11 3.27 -2.06
C PRO A 30 4.34 3.93 -2.67
N VAL A 31 4.30 5.25 -2.69
CA VAL A 31 5.43 6.14 -3.01
C VAL A 31 5.47 7.15 -1.86
N SER A 32 6.63 7.40 -1.30
CA SER A 32 6.78 8.40 -0.24
C SER A 32 6.64 9.83 -0.80
N ASP A 33 6.37 10.79 0.08
CA ASP A 33 6.27 12.20 -0.30
C ASP A 33 7.54 12.68 -1.00
N ALA A 34 8.70 12.31 -0.46
CA ALA A 34 9.99 12.67 -1.03
C ALA A 34 10.24 12.04 -2.42
N GLU A 35 9.87 10.76 -2.60
CA GLU A 35 9.99 10.08 -3.90
C GLU A 35 9.07 10.73 -4.95
N LYS A 36 7.83 11.04 -4.55
CA LYS A 36 6.87 11.73 -5.41
C LYS A 36 7.40 13.08 -5.86
N GLU A 37 7.79 13.91 -4.91
CA GLU A 37 8.29 15.27 -5.17
C GLU A 37 9.54 15.25 -6.05
N ALA A 38 10.52 14.41 -5.72
CA ALA A 38 11.75 14.27 -6.51
C ALA A 38 11.48 13.82 -7.94
N PHE A 39 10.54 12.89 -8.14
CA PHE A 39 10.18 12.40 -9.47
C PHE A 39 9.48 13.50 -10.30
N GLU A 40 8.48 14.16 -9.72
CA GLU A 40 7.74 15.24 -10.39
C GLU A 40 8.66 16.41 -10.75
N GLN A 41 9.57 16.78 -9.86
CA GLN A 41 10.57 17.82 -10.11
C GLN A 41 11.55 17.45 -11.23
N ARG A 42 12.05 16.20 -11.23
CA ARG A 42 13.02 15.76 -12.23
C ARG A 42 12.43 15.70 -13.62
N PHE A 43 11.27 15.07 -13.77
CA PHE A 43 10.67 14.81 -15.09
C PHE A 43 9.66 15.86 -15.52
N GLY A 44 9.23 16.76 -14.64
CA GLY A 44 8.24 17.80 -14.99
C GLY A 44 6.84 17.25 -15.29
N VAL A 45 6.48 16.13 -14.65
CA VAL A 45 5.18 15.45 -14.79
C VAL A 45 4.43 15.46 -13.47
N SER A 46 3.12 15.27 -13.50
CA SER A 46 2.32 15.04 -12.31
C SER A 46 2.03 13.55 -12.12
N LEU A 47 2.22 13.03 -10.90
CA LEU A 47 1.82 11.69 -10.54
C LEU A 47 0.35 11.67 -10.13
N MET A 48 -0.45 10.84 -10.81
CA MET A 48 -1.86 10.58 -10.49
C MET A 48 -1.98 9.27 -9.73
N ASN A 49 -2.44 9.34 -8.51
CA ASN A 49 -2.65 8.15 -7.70
C ASN A 49 -3.91 7.41 -8.15
N THR A 50 -3.82 6.09 -8.18
CA THR A 50 -4.92 5.22 -8.58
C THR A 50 -4.96 3.98 -7.70
N TYR A 51 -6.16 3.42 -7.51
CA TYR A 51 -6.38 2.17 -6.80
C TYR A 51 -7.29 1.26 -7.63
N GLY A 52 -6.96 0.00 -7.64
CA GLY A 52 -7.74 -1.05 -8.26
C GLY A 52 -7.08 -2.42 -8.08
N SER A 53 -7.79 -3.45 -8.45
CA SER A 53 -7.33 -4.84 -8.43
C SER A 53 -7.64 -5.53 -9.76
N THR A 54 -7.10 -6.72 -9.95
CA THR A 54 -7.43 -7.55 -11.11
C THR A 54 -8.93 -7.87 -11.14
N GLU A 55 -9.52 -8.08 -9.99
CA GLU A 55 -10.94 -8.37 -9.82
C GLU A 55 -11.84 -7.19 -10.17
N SER A 56 -11.35 -5.98 -10.03
CA SER A 56 -12.08 -4.75 -10.39
C SER A 56 -11.85 -4.30 -11.83
N ILE A 57 -11.01 -4.99 -12.60
CA ILE A 57 -10.73 -4.80 -14.04
C ILE A 57 -10.09 -3.45 -14.38
N GLY A 58 -10.36 -2.38 -13.64
CA GLY A 58 -9.87 -1.04 -13.93
C GLY A 58 -9.51 -0.24 -12.69
N TRP A 59 -9.33 1.06 -12.90
CA TRP A 59 -9.10 2.02 -11.85
C TRP A 59 -10.40 2.35 -11.13
N VAL A 60 -10.59 1.77 -9.97
CA VAL A 60 -11.80 1.94 -9.15
C VAL A 60 -11.82 3.31 -8.49
N LEU A 61 -10.67 3.68 -7.92
CA LEU A 61 -10.43 5.01 -7.37
C LEU A 61 -9.28 5.66 -8.13
N THR A 62 -9.38 6.94 -8.40
CA THR A 62 -8.34 7.68 -9.12
C THR A 62 -8.39 9.16 -8.78
N ASP A 63 -7.24 9.80 -8.81
CA ASP A 63 -7.18 11.24 -8.85
C ASP A 63 -7.96 11.77 -10.05
N PRO A 64 -8.66 12.90 -9.93
CA PRO A 64 -9.34 13.52 -11.07
C PRO A 64 -8.30 13.98 -12.10
N PRO A 65 -8.59 13.81 -13.41
CA PRO A 65 -7.68 14.26 -14.46
C PRO A 65 -7.50 15.78 -14.46
N THR A 66 -8.49 16.50 -13.94
CA THR A 66 -8.46 17.96 -13.80
C THR A 66 -9.00 18.39 -12.44
N GLY A 67 -8.53 19.52 -11.93
CA GLY A 67 -8.96 20.08 -10.65
C GLY A 67 -8.05 19.66 -9.48
N ALA A 68 -8.59 19.81 -8.27
CA ALA A 68 -7.82 19.55 -7.04
C ALA A 68 -7.57 18.06 -6.85
N ARG A 69 -6.37 17.71 -6.43
CA ARG A 69 -5.96 16.38 -5.95
C ARG A 69 -5.59 16.48 -4.48
N ARG A 70 -5.73 15.40 -3.76
CA ARG A 70 -5.43 15.34 -2.31
C ARG A 70 -4.47 14.20 -2.03
N TRP A 71 -3.19 14.52 -1.93
CA TRP A 71 -2.18 13.57 -1.51
C TRP A 71 -2.28 13.27 0.01
N PRO A 72 -2.10 12.03 0.51
CA PRO A 72 -1.82 10.80 -0.23
C PRO A 72 -3.08 9.98 -0.59
N SER A 73 -4.23 10.60 -0.80
CA SER A 73 -5.45 9.94 -1.25
C SER A 73 -5.22 9.10 -2.50
N VAL A 74 -5.96 8.01 -2.62
CA VAL A 74 -6.04 7.20 -3.86
C VAL A 74 -7.15 7.71 -4.79
N GLY A 75 -7.69 8.90 -4.51
CA GLY A 75 -8.66 9.58 -5.34
C GLY A 75 -10.11 9.35 -4.95
N ARG A 76 -10.99 9.46 -5.91
CA ARG A 76 -12.45 9.28 -5.80
C ARG A 76 -12.92 8.16 -6.71
N ALA A 77 -14.16 7.69 -6.51
CA ALA A 77 -14.75 6.64 -7.32
C ALA A 77 -14.75 7.01 -8.81
N GLY A 78 -14.19 6.13 -9.63
CA GLY A 78 -14.15 6.25 -11.08
C GLY A 78 -15.53 5.98 -11.71
N LEU A 79 -15.66 6.34 -12.98
CA LEU A 79 -16.90 6.14 -13.73
C LEU A 79 -17.27 4.65 -13.80
N GLY A 80 -18.52 4.34 -13.43
CA GLY A 80 -19.05 2.99 -13.48
C GLY A 80 -18.73 2.14 -12.23
N TYR A 81 -18.17 2.76 -11.20
CA TYR A 81 -17.94 2.12 -9.90
C TYR A 81 -18.65 2.87 -8.78
N GLU A 82 -19.11 2.10 -7.80
CA GLU A 82 -19.47 2.59 -6.49
C GLU A 82 -18.48 2.01 -5.48
N VAL A 83 -18.10 2.79 -4.50
CA VAL A 83 -17.14 2.37 -3.47
C VAL A 83 -17.70 2.73 -2.10
N ARG A 84 -17.58 1.80 -1.17
CA ARG A 84 -17.93 2.03 0.24
C ARG A 84 -16.85 1.50 1.16
N ILE A 85 -16.81 2.03 2.36
CA ILE A 85 -15.99 1.50 3.46
C ILE A 85 -16.95 0.80 4.43
N THR A 86 -16.62 -0.43 4.83
CA THR A 86 -17.47 -1.21 5.73
C THR A 86 -16.72 -1.69 6.97
N ARG A 87 -17.43 -1.69 8.09
CA ARG A 87 -16.99 -2.33 9.34
C ARG A 87 -16.95 -3.84 9.19
N GLU A 88 -16.42 -4.54 10.20
CA GLU A 88 -16.36 -6.01 10.19
C GLU A 88 -17.76 -6.68 10.23
N ASP A 89 -18.75 -5.99 10.80
CA ASP A 89 -20.14 -6.44 10.82
C ASP A 89 -20.90 -6.19 9.50
N GLY A 90 -20.24 -5.60 8.50
CA GLY A 90 -20.79 -5.27 7.19
C GLY A 90 -21.55 -3.93 7.12
N THR A 91 -21.70 -3.21 8.22
CA THR A 91 -22.30 -1.86 8.20
C THR A 91 -21.35 -0.85 7.57
N GLN A 92 -21.89 0.23 7.03
CA GLN A 92 -21.08 1.30 6.46
C GLN A 92 -20.33 2.04 7.57
N ALA A 93 -19.03 2.27 7.35
CA ALA A 93 -18.19 3.05 8.24
C ALA A 93 -18.48 4.56 8.10
N ASP A 94 -18.26 5.31 9.19
CA ASP A 94 -18.35 6.76 9.18
C ASP A 94 -17.13 7.40 8.48
N PRO A 95 -17.21 8.64 7.99
CA PRO A 95 -16.06 9.34 7.44
C PRO A 95 -14.88 9.37 8.41
N GLY A 96 -13.68 9.02 7.92
CA GLY A 96 -12.45 8.89 8.71
C GLY A 96 -12.27 7.54 9.42
N GLU A 97 -13.32 6.72 9.50
CA GLU A 97 -13.24 5.40 10.12
C GLU A 97 -12.63 4.36 9.15
N VAL A 98 -11.64 3.61 9.63
CA VAL A 98 -10.97 2.57 8.83
C VAL A 98 -11.81 1.31 8.76
N GLY A 99 -12.14 0.89 7.55
CA GLY A 99 -12.89 -0.33 7.26
C GLY A 99 -12.38 -1.06 6.02
N GLU A 100 -13.12 -2.07 5.56
CA GLU A 100 -12.84 -2.76 4.31
C GLU A 100 -13.34 -1.93 3.12
N ILE A 101 -12.49 -1.75 2.12
CA ILE A 101 -12.90 -1.17 0.84
C ILE A 101 -13.73 -2.20 0.09
N GLN A 102 -14.96 -1.85 -0.24
CA GLN A 102 -15.84 -2.67 -1.07
C GLN A 102 -16.22 -1.92 -2.33
N VAL A 103 -16.25 -2.64 -3.44
CA VAL A 103 -16.47 -2.09 -4.77
C VAL A 103 -17.70 -2.71 -5.40
N ARG A 104 -18.56 -1.91 -6.01
CA ARG A 104 -19.66 -2.35 -6.85
C ARG A 104 -19.51 -1.84 -8.27
N GLY A 105 -19.79 -2.71 -9.21
CA GLY A 105 -19.78 -2.43 -10.65
C GLY A 105 -20.65 -3.44 -11.38
N VAL A 106 -20.54 -3.50 -12.69
CA VAL A 106 -21.28 -4.47 -13.52
C VAL A 106 -20.46 -5.75 -13.60
N ARG A 107 -20.96 -6.82 -12.95
CA ARG A 107 -20.28 -8.12 -12.90
C ARG A 107 -20.06 -8.71 -14.29
N GLY A 108 -18.83 -9.13 -14.56
CA GLY A 108 -18.39 -9.62 -15.88
C GLY A 108 -18.12 -8.50 -16.89
N ARG A 109 -18.15 -7.23 -16.48
CA ARG A 109 -17.94 -6.08 -17.34
C ARG A 109 -16.97 -5.04 -16.75
N THR A 110 -17.26 -4.48 -15.58
CA THR A 110 -16.37 -3.55 -14.87
C THR A 110 -15.74 -4.19 -13.64
N ILE A 111 -16.35 -5.26 -13.10
CA ILE A 111 -15.75 -6.15 -12.12
C ILE A 111 -15.76 -7.59 -12.65
N MET A 112 -14.87 -8.43 -12.12
CA MET A 112 -14.74 -9.82 -12.55
C MET A 112 -16.07 -10.56 -12.51
N LYS A 113 -16.23 -11.53 -13.40
CA LYS A 113 -17.38 -12.43 -13.37
C LYS A 113 -17.23 -13.44 -12.22
N GLU A 114 -16.10 -14.12 -12.16
CA GLU A 114 -15.80 -15.20 -11.23
C GLU A 114 -14.30 -15.52 -11.25
N TYR A 115 -13.80 -16.21 -10.25
CA TYR A 115 -12.52 -16.91 -10.34
C TYR A 115 -12.65 -18.17 -11.17
N PHE A 116 -11.69 -18.43 -12.04
CA PHE A 116 -11.72 -19.58 -12.93
C PHE A 116 -11.65 -20.89 -12.14
N ASN A 117 -12.65 -21.76 -12.33
CA ASN A 117 -12.81 -23.05 -11.65
C ASN A 117 -12.77 -22.99 -10.10
N ASP A 118 -13.08 -21.83 -9.51
CA ASP A 118 -13.14 -21.68 -8.05
C ASP A 118 -14.42 -20.94 -7.61
N PRO A 119 -15.56 -21.65 -7.59
CA PRO A 119 -16.83 -21.06 -7.18
C PRO A 119 -16.87 -20.70 -5.70
N GLU A 120 -16.12 -21.40 -4.85
CA GLU A 120 -16.07 -21.10 -3.42
C GLU A 120 -15.33 -19.79 -3.14
N ALA A 121 -14.16 -19.56 -3.75
CA ALA A 121 -13.47 -18.28 -3.66
C ALA A 121 -14.31 -17.15 -4.23
N THR A 122 -15.01 -17.41 -5.35
CA THR A 122 -15.93 -16.45 -5.95
C THR A 122 -17.04 -16.06 -4.98
N ALA A 123 -17.70 -17.05 -4.34
CA ALA A 123 -18.77 -16.79 -3.38
C ALA A 123 -18.26 -16.01 -2.14
N ARG A 124 -17.06 -16.31 -1.65
CA ARG A 124 -16.47 -15.59 -0.52
C ARG A 124 -16.10 -14.14 -0.85
N THR A 125 -15.81 -13.83 -2.11
CA THR A 125 -15.35 -12.52 -2.56
C THR A 125 -16.49 -11.53 -2.75
N PHE A 126 -17.69 -11.98 -3.01
CA PHE A 126 -18.86 -11.10 -3.15
C PHE A 126 -19.74 -11.14 -1.90
N THR A 127 -20.36 -10.00 -1.59
CA THR A 127 -21.46 -9.95 -0.63
C THR A 127 -22.76 -10.40 -1.31
N GLU A 128 -23.81 -10.70 -0.52
CA GLU A 128 -25.12 -11.09 -1.06
C GLU A 128 -25.76 -9.99 -1.92
N ASP A 129 -25.51 -8.71 -1.59
CA ASP A 129 -25.96 -7.53 -2.33
C ASP A 129 -25.02 -7.12 -3.48
N GLY A 130 -24.03 -7.97 -3.81
CA GLY A 130 -23.23 -7.87 -5.04
C GLY A 130 -21.99 -6.96 -4.96
N TRP A 131 -21.52 -6.59 -3.76
CA TRP A 131 -20.26 -5.88 -3.58
C TRP A 131 -19.07 -6.84 -3.60
N LEU A 132 -18.02 -6.44 -4.32
CA LEU A 132 -16.73 -7.09 -4.32
C LEU A 132 -15.98 -6.69 -3.04
N LYS A 133 -15.67 -7.63 -2.18
CA LYS A 133 -14.78 -7.47 -1.01
C LYS A 133 -13.34 -7.50 -1.48
N THR A 134 -12.62 -6.38 -1.34
CA THR A 134 -11.25 -6.29 -1.87
C THR A 134 -10.20 -6.92 -0.95
N GLY A 135 -10.53 -7.07 0.33
CA GLY A 135 -9.56 -7.45 1.37
C GLY A 135 -8.58 -6.32 1.72
N ASP A 136 -8.78 -5.14 1.19
CA ASP A 136 -7.97 -3.96 1.46
C ASP A 136 -8.68 -3.07 2.48
N LYS A 137 -7.94 -2.46 3.40
CA LYS A 137 -8.42 -1.52 4.40
C LYS A 137 -8.16 -0.09 3.94
N GLY A 138 -9.11 0.78 4.21
CA GLY A 138 -9.03 2.19 3.91
C GLY A 138 -10.10 2.98 4.63
N TYR A 139 -10.14 4.27 4.39
CA TYR A 139 -11.20 5.14 4.87
C TYR A 139 -11.57 6.16 3.79
N VAL A 140 -12.70 6.80 3.95
CA VAL A 140 -13.14 7.95 3.14
C VAL A 140 -13.29 9.15 4.05
N ASP A 141 -12.82 10.32 3.61
CA ASP A 141 -13.03 11.55 4.36
C ASP A 141 -14.40 12.21 4.10
N GLU A 142 -14.71 13.29 4.80
CA GLU A 142 -15.96 14.05 4.66
C GLU A 142 -16.16 14.64 3.25
N ASP A 143 -15.08 14.88 2.52
CA ASP A 143 -15.09 15.41 1.17
C ASP A 143 -15.16 14.30 0.08
N GLY A 144 -15.20 13.03 0.47
CA GLY A 144 -15.31 11.87 -0.43
C GLY A 144 -13.99 11.44 -1.06
N TRP A 145 -12.85 11.77 -0.46
CA TRP A 145 -11.54 11.24 -0.85
C TRP A 145 -11.24 9.95 -0.12
N PHE A 146 -10.80 8.94 -0.86
CA PHE A 146 -10.45 7.64 -0.32
C PHE A 146 -8.96 7.54 -0.01
N PHE A 147 -8.63 6.90 1.09
CA PHE A 147 -7.26 6.67 1.55
C PHE A 147 -7.07 5.17 1.77
N PHE A 148 -6.06 4.62 1.13
CA PHE A 148 -5.64 3.25 1.35
C PHE A 148 -4.80 3.17 2.64
N VAL A 149 -5.05 2.17 3.48
CA VAL A 149 -4.30 1.95 4.72
C VAL A 149 -3.37 0.75 4.57
N ASP A 150 -3.93 -0.44 4.35
CA ASP A 150 -3.16 -1.68 4.14
C ASP A 150 -4.09 -2.82 3.70
N ARG A 151 -3.51 -3.97 3.38
CA ARG A 151 -4.28 -5.20 3.22
C ARG A 151 -4.66 -5.78 4.57
N LYS A 152 -5.84 -6.37 4.66
CA LYS A 152 -6.32 -7.06 5.86
C LYS A 152 -5.31 -8.11 6.37
N VAL A 153 -4.65 -8.82 5.45
CA VAL A 153 -3.64 -9.85 5.75
C VAL A 153 -2.30 -9.28 6.24
N ASN A 154 -2.05 -7.99 6.03
CA ASN A 154 -0.83 -7.30 6.45
C ASN A 154 -1.03 -6.47 7.73
N MET A 155 -2.25 -6.41 8.24
CA MET A 155 -2.50 -5.72 9.51
C MET A 155 -2.06 -6.59 10.68
N ILE A 156 -1.17 -6.06 11.51
CA ILE A 156 -0.71 -6.71 12.74
C ILE A 156 -1.68 -6.33 13.87
N LYS A 157 -2.22 -7.33 14.54
CA LYS A 157 -3.08 -7.11 15.72
C LYS A 157 -2.23 -7.21 16.98
N ARG A 158 -1.93 -6.08 17.62
CA ARG A 158 -1.09 -6.02 18.82
C ARG A 158 -1.84 -5.38 19.97
N ALA A 159 -2.19 -6.17 20.98
CA ALA A 159 -2.89 -5.69 22.18
C ALA A 159 -4.16 -4.85 21.89
N GLY A 160 -4.93 -5.26 20.88
CA GLY A 160 -6.16 -4.54 20.45
C GLY A 160 -5.93 -3.44 19.41
N GLU A 161 -4.68 -3.05 19.16
CA GLU A 161 -4.33 -2.07 18.14
C GLU A 161 -4.10 -2.74 16.77
N ASN A 162 -4.52 -2.07 15.71
CA ASN A 162 -4.27 -2.49 14.33
C ASN A 162 -3.09 -1.69 13.77
N ILE A 163 -1.99 -2.37 13.45
CA ILE A 163 -0.76 -1.76 12.94
C ILE A 163 -0.61 -2.11 11.46
N SER A 164 -0.50 -1.12 10.61
CA SER A 164 -0.22 -1.29 9.18
C SER A 164 1.25 -1.65 8.97
N THR A 165 1.52 -2.79 8.33
CA THR A 165 2.91 -3.13 7.97
C THR A 165 3.48 -2.18 6.94
N THR A 166 2.65 -1.69 6.03
CA THR A 166 3.05 -0.72 4.99
C THR A 166 3.50 0.61 5.62
N GLU A 167 2.82 1.09 6.66
CA GLU A 167 3.24 2.30 7.38
C GLU A 167 4.65 2.13 7.97
N LEU A 168 4.90 1.00 8.64
CA LEU A 168 6.20 0.71 9.24
C LEU A 168 7.30 0.55 8.19
N GLU A 169 7.01 -0.11 7.09
CA GLU A 169 7.93 -0.27 5.96
C GLU A 169 8.31 1.08 5.33
N ASN A 170 7.35 2.00 5.22
CA ASN A 170 7.60 3.35 4.72
C ASN A 170 8.51 4.15 5.67
N VAL A 171 8.31 4.04 6.97
CA VAL A 171 9.22 4.67 7.96
C VAL A 171 10.62 4.10 7.83
N LEU A 172 10.77 2.77 7.81
CA LEU A 172 12.07 2.12 7.65
C LEU A 172 12.76 2.49 6.33
N ALA A 173 12.00 2.61 5.24
CA ALA A 173 12.54 3.04 3.94
C ALA A 173 13.06 4.49 3.93
N GLY A 174 12.67 5.32 4.90
CA GLY A 174 13.22 6.66 5.10
C GLY A 174 14.64 6.67 5.66
N HIS A 175 15.15 5.56 6.16
CA HIS A 175 16.51 5.49 6.72
C HIS A 175 17.56 5.35 5.59
N PRO A 176 18.61 6.21 5.54
CA PRO A 176 19.53 6.27 4.40
C PRO A 176 20.37 5.00 4.18
N ARG A 177 20.51 4.15 5.19
CA ARG A 177 21.27 2.89 5.11
C ARG A 177 20.39 1.67 4.88
N ILE A 178 19.08 1.82 4.70
CA ILE A 178 18.13 0.74 4.41
C ILE A 178 17.76 0.80 2.93
N ALA A 179 17.99 -0.28 2.21
CA ALA A 179 17.56 -0.42 0.81
C ALA A 179 16.10 -0.86 0.71
N GLU A 180 15.71 -1.83 1.53
CA GLU A 180 14.35 -2.37 1.60
C GLU A 180 14.04 -2.87 3.00
N ALA A 181 12.76 -2.84 3.37
CA ALA A 181 12.28 -3.45 4.59
C ALA A 181 10.99 -4.23 4.33
N ALA A 182 10.76 -5.27 5.13
CA ALA A 182 9.51 -5.99 5.19
C ALA A 182 9.11 -6.19 6.64
N VAL A 183 7.84 -5.97 6.95
CA VAL A 183 7.31 -6.11 8.31
C VAL A 183 6.21 -7.15 8.32
N ILE A 184 6.24 -8.03 9.34
CA ILE A 184 5.20 -9.03 9.58
C ILE A 184 4.78 -9.04 11.05
N GLY A 185 3.59 -9.58 11.31
CA GLY A 185 3.16 -9.97 12.65
C GLY A 185 3.62 -11.38 12.97
N VAL A 186 4.28 -11.57 14.10
CA VAL A 186 4.61 -12.89 14.65
C VAL A 186 3.78 -13.13 15.90
N ALA A 187 3.48 -14.39 16.20
CA ALA A 187 2.67 -14.73 17.37
C ALA A 187 3.33 -14.26 18.67
N ASP A 188 2.57 -13.61 19.54
CA ASP A 188 2.98 -13.17 20.87
C ASP A 188 1.96 -13.68 21.89
N PRO A 189 2.37 -14.42 22.93
CA PRO A 189 1.44 -15.05 23.88
C PRO A 189 0.68 -14.06 24.78
N ILE A 190 1.10 -12.78 24.83
CA ILE A 190 0.48 -11.75 25.68
C ILE A 190 -0.26 -10.71 24.83
N ARG A 191 0.23 -10.41 23.62
CA ARG A 191 -0.23 -9.29 22.80
C ARG A 191 -0.89 -9.71 21.50
N ASP A 192 -1.27 -10.97 21.34
CA ASP A 192 -1.70 -11.62 20.11
C ASP A 192 -0.59 -11.69 19.06
N GLN A 193 -0.05 -10.54 18.66
CA GLN A 193 1.07 -10.45 17.73
C GLN A 193 2.10 -9.43 18.20
N ALA A 194 3.36 -9.70 17.88
CA ALA A 194 4.47 -8.76 17.95
C ALA A 194 4.89 -8.33 16.53
N VAL A 195 5.45 -7.14 16.43
CA VAL A 195 5.99 -6.62 15.18
C VAL A 195 7.39 -7.17 14.96
N LYS A 196 7.64 -7.81 13.82
CA LYS A 196 8.98 -8.23 13.38
C LYS A 196 9.32 -7.52 12.06
N ALA A 197 10.45 -6.83 12.04
CA ALA A 197 10.98 -6.15 10.87
C ALA A 197 12.18 -6.91 10.30
N PHE A 198 12.19 -7.10 8.98
CA PHE A 198 13.33 -7.59 8.22
C PHE A 198 13.90 -6.41 7.44
N VAL A 199 15.19 -6.22 7.49
CA VAL A 199 15.88 -5.06 6.91
C VAL A 199 17.00 -5.50 6.00
N LEU A 200 16.96 -5.05 4.74
CA LEU A 200 18.03 -5.20 3.76
C LEU A 200 18.86 -3.92 3.74
N PRO A 201 20.14 -3.94 4.13
CA PRO A 201 20.98 -2.76 4.08
C PRO A 201 21.22 -2.25 2.65
N ALA A 202 21.43 -0.94 2.50
CA ALA A 202 21.87 -0.36 1.24
C ALA A 202 23.26 -0.88 0.83
N ALA A 203 23.55 -0.90 -0.46
CA ALA A 203 24.82 -1.41 -0.98
C ALA A 203 26.03 -0.75 -0.32
N GLY A 204 26.88 -1.58 0.30
CA GLY A 204 28.06 -1.13 1.03
C GLY A 204 27.79 -0.53 2.43
N ALA A 205 26.53 -0.41 2.84
CA ALA A 205 26.17 0.04 4.17
C ALA A 205 26.20 -1.12 5.18
N ARG A 206 26.45 -0.75 6.45
CA ARG A 206 26.25 -1.64 7.60
C ARG A 206 25.26 -0.97 8.54
N ILE A 207 24.34 -1.73 9.06
CA ILE A 207 23.36 -1.29 10.05
C ILE A 207 23.17 -2.42 11.07
N THR A 208 22.95 -2.08 12.34
CA THR A 208 22.67 -3.04 13.39
C THR A 208 21.19 -3.04 13.76
N GLU A 209 20.73 -4.08 14.46
CA GLU A 209 19.37 -4.17 14.96
C GLU A 209 19.06 -3.01 15.92
N GLU A 210 20.03 -2.64 16.79
CA GLU A 210 19.90 -1.55 17.74
C GLU A 210 19.73 -0.20 17.04
N GLU A 211 20.48 0.03 15.95
CA GLU A 211 20.35 1.26 15.17
C GLU A 211 18.99 1.36 14.46
N VAL A 212 18.46 0.24 13.97
CA VAL A 212 17.10 0.18 13.38
C VAL A 212 16.05 0.47 14.45
N LEU A 213 16.17 -0.15 15.64
CA LEU A 213 15.24 0.08 16.74
C LEU A 213 15.26 1.54 17.20
N ALA A 214 16.43 2.12 17.41
CA ALA A 214 16.58 3.53 17.80
C ALA A 214 15.92 4.47 16.77
N TYR A 215 16.11 4.20 15.47
CA TYR A 215 15.44 4.95 14.42
C TYR A 215 13.92 4.82 14.48
N CYS A 216 13.41 3.60 14.73
CA CYS A 216 11.98 3.39 14.89
C CYS A 216 11.40 4.14 16.10
N GLU A 217 12.11 4.16 17.23
CA GLU A 217 11.68 4.87 18.45
C GLU A 217 11.55 6.38 18.23
N GLU A 218 12.38 6.97 17.35
CA GLU A 218 12.33 8.39 17.01
C GLU A 218 11.22 8.74 16.01
N HIS A 219 10.79 7.77 15.15
CA HIS A 219 9.94 8.06 14.00
C HIS A 219 8.55 7.42 14.05
N MET A 220 8.24 6.62 15.06
CA MET A 220 6.92 6.01 15.21
C MET A 220 6.46 5.90 16.66
N ALA A 221 5.16 5.72 16.86
CA ALA A 221 4.59 5.52 18.18
C ALA A 221 5.14 4.24 18.83
N GLY A 222 5.39 4.25 20.14
CA GLY A 222 6.05 3.16 20.87
C GLY A 222 5.39 1.78 20.71
N PHE A 223 4.05 1.73 20.56
CA PHE A 223 3.35 0.46 20.33
C PHE A 223 3.57 -0.11 18.91
N LYS A 224 4.07 0.70 17.98
CA LYS A 224 4.42 0.32 16.60
C LYS A 224 5.87 -0.12 16.44
N VAL A 225 6.74 0.21 17.39
CA VAL A 225 8.16 -0.15 17.34
C VAL A 225 8.31 -1.67 17.27
N PRO A 226 9.11 -2.20 16.34
CA PRO A 226 9.36 -3.62 16.22
C PRO A 226 9.86 -4.23 17.52
N SER A 227 9.34 -5.40 17.88
CA SER A 227 9.87 -6.20 19.00
C SER A 227 11.09 -7.03 18.56
N TYR A 228 11.20 -7.29 17.27
CA TYR A 228 12.28 -8.05 16.66
C TYR A 228 12.72 -7.37 15.37
N VAL A 229 14.02 -7.30 15.16
CA VAL A 229 14.64 -6.87 13.91
C VAL A 229 15.56 -7.98 13.41
N GLU A 230 15.56 -8.23 12.12
CA GLU A 230 16.46 -9.18 11.47
C GLU A 230 17.09 -8.52 10.26
N ILE A 231 18.42 -8.52 10.20
CA ILE A 231 19.16 -8.00 9.05
C ILE A 231 19.33 -9.14 8.05
N VAL A 232 18.86 -8.92 6.81
CA VAL A 232 18.88 -9.93 5.75
C VAL A 232 19.75 -9.51 4.58
N ASP A 233 20.29 -10.49 3.86
CA ASP A 233 21.09 -10.24 2.65
C ASP A 233 20.23 -10.19 1.38
N SER A 234 19.01 -10.70 1.42
CA SER A 234 18.06 -10.70 0.31
C SER A 234 16.64 -11.03 0.78
N PHE A 235 15.65 -10.69 -0.04
CA PHE A 235 14.25 -11.08 0.18
C PHE A 235 13.78 -12.15 -0.81
N PRO A 236 12.94 -13.12 -0.36
CA PRO A 236 12.20 -13.98 -1.27
C PRO A 236 11.20 -13.12 -2.08
N ARG A 237 11.08 -13.40 -3.38
CA ARG A 237 10.26 -12.59 -4.27
C ARG A 237 9.31 -13.42 -5.11
N THR A 238 8.12 -12.87 -5.34
CA THR A 238 7.18 -13.38 -6.32
C THR A 238 7.69 -13.15 -7.75
N CYS A 239 7.06 -13.79 -8.74
CA CYS A 239 7.36 -13.55 -10.16
C CYS A 239 7.20 -12.08 -10.59
N SER A 240 6.40 -11.29 -9.85
CA SER A 240 6.24 -9.84 -10.06
C SER A 240 7.23 -8.99 -9.26
N MET A 241 8.28 -9.60 -8.70
CA MET A 241 9.35 -8.96 -7.91
C MET A 241 8.91 -8.34 -6.59
N LYS A 242 7.70 -8.62 -6.10
CA LYS A 242 7.26 -8.23 -4.75
C LYS A 242 7.85 -9.15 -3.70
N ILE A 243 8.17 -8.61 -2.52
CA ILE A 243 8.60 -9.42 -1.37
C ILE A 243 7.49 -10.41 -1.02
N GLU A 244 7.84 -11.69 -0.93
CA GLU A 244 6.90 -12.76 -0.56
C GLU A 244 6.89 -12.95 0.96
N LYS A 245 6.18 -12.03 1.66
CA LYS A 245 6.14 -12.00 3.13
C LYS A 245 5.74 -13.33 3.79
N LYS A 246 5.00 -14.18 3.09
CA LYS A 246 4.62 -15.52 3.60
C LYS A 246 5.80 -16.43 3.88
N LEU A 247 6.95 -16.17 3.25
CA LEU A 247 8.18 -16.92 3.44
C LEU A 247 9.10 -16.30 4.51
N LEU A 248 8.73 -15.16 5.09
CA LEU A 248 9.41 -14.51 6.20
C LEU A 248 8.75 -14.99 7.50
N GLN A 249 9.49 -15.72 8.32
CA GLN A 249 9.02 -16.24 9.63
C GLN A 249 10.06 -16.03 10.72
#